data_36230032648e9d7f3d2d11be032be8cc
#
_entry.id   36230032648e9d7f3d2d11be032be8cc
#
_cell.length_a   1.000
_cell.length_b   1.000
_cell.length_c   1.000
_cell.angle_alpha   90.00
_cell.angle_beta   90.00
_cell.angle_gamma   90.00
#
_symmetry.space_group_name_H-M   'P 1'
#
loop_
_entity.id
_entity.type
_entity.pdbx_description
1 polymer ?
#
loop_
_entity_poly.entity_id
_entity_poly.type
_entity_poly.pdbx_seq_one_letter_code
_entity_poly.pdbx_strand_id
1 'polypeptide(L)'
;MKRIPLCAAVLLLFSLLACKNKPAASSDKRPASASDTLSDDALMDTVQRRTFQYFWEGGEPYSGMARERYHIDNVYPAGGPEVVTSGGSGFGIMAILSGIDRGYVSRQEGLERMDKIVTFLEKADRFHGAYPHWWNGETGKVLPFGSKDNGGDLVETAFFDARLAGCASILCKWHFG
;
A
#
# COMPACT_ATOMS: atom_id res chain seq x y z
N MET A 1 -32.50 33.32 41.70
CA MET A 1 -31.17 32.85 42.17
C MET A 1 -31.15 31.34 42.01
N LYS A 2 -30.44 30.81 40.96
CA LYS A 2 -30.35 29.36 40.68
C LYS A 2 -29.16 28.83 41.46
N ARG A 3 -29.40 27.85 42.33
CA ARG A 3 -28.37 27.19 43.13
C ARG A 3 -27.62 26.22 42.22
N ILE A 4 -26.30 26.44 42.08
CA ILE A 4 -25.39 25.50 41.40
C ILE A 4 -25.20 24.33 42.35
N PRO A 5 -25.40 23.06 41.92
CA PRO A 5 -25.24 21.91 42.79
C PRO A 5 -23.76 21.74 43.16
N LEU A 6 -23.51 21.55 44.45
CA LEU A 6 -22.22 21.42 45.12
C LEU A 6 -21.30 20.33 44.46
N CYS A 7 -21.90 19.36 43.79
CA CYS A 7 -21.14 18.32 43.07
C CYS A 7 -20.31 18.82 41.85
N ALA A 8 -20.76 19.91 41.19
CA ALA A 8 -20.02 20.45 40.06
C ALA A 8 -18.73 21.20 40.46
N ALA A 9 -18.71 21.77 41.67
CA ALA A 9 -17.54 22.46 42.18
C ALA A 9 -16.42 21.50 42.65
N VAL A 10 -16.77 20.30 43.11
CA VAL A 10 -15.81 19.29 43.56
C VAL A 10 -15.08 18.62 42.37
N LEU A 11 -15.80 18.42 41.25
CA LEU A 11 -15.20 17.87 40.04
C LEU A 11 -14.21 18.82 39.35
N LEU A 12 -14.38 20.12 39.47
CA LEU A 12 -13.45 21.13 38.91
C LEU A 12 -12.19 21.29 39.76
N LEU A 13 -12.22 20.98 41.06
CA LEU A 13 -11.03 21.03 41.91
C LEU A 13 -10.11 19.81 41.74
N PHE A 14 -10.66 18.65 41.35
CA PHE A 14 -9.83 17.46 41.09
C PHE A 14 -9.09 17.49 39.75
N SER A 15 -9.58 18.26 38.78
CA SER A 15 -8.91 18.38 37.48
C SER A 15 -7.66 19.27 37.48
N LEU A 16 -7.44 20.07 38.51
CA LEU A 16 -6.28 20.95 38.61
C LEU A 16 -5.10 20.34 39.35
N LEU A 17 -5.27 19.18 40.02
CA LEU A 17 -4.16 18.50 40.74
C LEU A 17 -3.49 17.39 39.90
N ALA A 18 -4.02 17.02 38.74
CA ALA A 18 -3.47 15.94 37.92
C ALA A 18 -2.30 16.34 36.99
N CYS A 19 -1.91 17.62 36.97
CA CYS A 19 -0.88 18.14 36.05
C CYS A 19 0.49 18.42 36.66
N LYS A 20 0.80 17.87 37.84
CA LYS A 20 2.14 18.07 38.43
C LYS A 20 2.75 16.73 38.84
N ASN A 21 3.17 15.95 37.85
CA ASN A 21 4.33 15.05 37.97
C ASN A 21 4.53 14.36 36.62
N LYS A 22 5.18 15.08 35.71
CA LYS A 22 5.81 14.45 34.56
C LYS A 22 7.14 13.89 35.10
N PRO A 23 7.35 12.59 35.17
CA PRO A 23 8.66 12.08 35.47
C PRO A 23 9.61 12.58 34.38
N ALA A 24 10.71 13.18 34.78
CA ALA A 24 11.79 13.54 33.86
C ALA A 24 12.16 12.28 33.09
N ALA A 25 12.00 12.33 31.77
CA ALA A 25 12.51 11.28 30.90
C ALA A 25 14.01 11.21 31.16
N SER A 26 14.46 10.14 31.79
CA SER A 26 15.84 9.75 31.83
C SER A 26 16.32 9.71 30.39
N SER A 27 17.16 10.67 30.02
CA SER A 27 17.87 10.63 28.75
C SER A 27 18.90 9.50 28.87
N ASP A 28 18.46 8.29 28.60
CA ASP A 28 19.38 7.20 28.31
C ASP A 28 20.02 7.53 26.96
N LYS A 29 21.05 8.36 27.02
CA LYS A 29 21.96 8.62 25.92
C LYS A 29 22.78 7.35 25.72
N ARG A 30 22.19 6.38 25.03
CA ARG A 30 22.99 5.35 24.39
C ARG A 30 23.97 6.08 23.48
N PRO A 31 25.29 5.91 23.65
CA PRO A 31 26.26 6.54 22.75
C PRO A 31 25.94 6.02 21.34
N ALA A 32 25.49 6.92 20.47
CA ALA A 32 25.35 6.61 19.06
C ALA A 32 26.76 6.26 18.57
N SER A 33 26.95 5.00 18.19
CA SER A 33 28.10 4.62 17.39
C SER A 33 28.10 5.48 16.13
N ALA A 34 29.10 6.31 15.96
CA ALA A 34 29.17 7.35 14.92
C ALA A 34 29.33 6.79 13.49
N SER A 35 29.02 5.50 13.23
CA SER A 35 29.31 4.85 11.95
C SER A 35 28.11 4.40 11.13
N ASP A 36 26.83 4.49 11.63
CA ASP A 36 25.70 3.89 10.90
C ASP A 36 24.40 4.70 10.88
N THR A 37 24.40 5.98 11.16
CA THR A 37 23.17 6.78 11.03
C THR A 37 23.12 7.43 9.64
N LEU A 38 22.28 6.87 8.78
CA LEU A 38 21.85 7.54 7.56
C LEU A 38 21.22 8.89 7.94
N SER A 39 21.40 9.93 7.12
CA SER A 39 20.58 11.13 7.23
C SER A 39 19.11 10.78 7.02
N ASP A 40 18.20 11.61 7.52
CA ASP A 40 16.76 11.40 7.34
C ASP A 40 16.39 11.26 5.86
N ASP A 41 16.98 12.07 4.99
CA ASP A 41 16.76 11.99 3.53
C ASP A 41 17.25 10.67 2.95
N ALA A 42 18.43 10.20 3.34
CA ALA A 42 18.98 8.92 2.86
C ALA A 42 18.18 7.73 3.40
N LEU A 43 17.67 7.83 4.63
CA LEU A 43 16.78 6.83 5.21
C LEU A 43 15.46 6.77 4.44
N MET A 44 14.85 7.93 4.17
CA MET A 44 13.59 8.02 3.41
C MET A 44 13.75 7.49 1.98
N ASP A 45 14.85 7.82 1.29
CA ASP A 45 15.12 7.25 -0.05
C ASP A 45 15.26 5.74 0.01
N THR A 46 15.97 5.22 1.02
CA THR A 46 16.13 3.78 1.22
C THR A 46 14.77 3.10 1.45
N VAL A 47 13.92 3.64 2.32
CA VAL A 47 12.59 3.09 2.60
C VAL A 47 11.73 3.09 1.34
N GLN A 48 11.70 4.19 0.60
CA GLN A 48 10.92 4.30 -0.63
C GLN A 48 11.38 3.33 -1.70
N ARG A 49 12.70 3.20 -1.90
CA ARG A 49 13.28 2.24 -2.85
C ARG A 49 12.95 0.80 -2.49
N ARG A 50 13.04 0.42 -1.20
CA ARG A 50 12.68 -0.91 -0.72
C ARG A 50 11.19 -1.20 -0.85
N THR A 51 10.34 -0.22 -0.58
CA THR A 51 8.89 -0.32 -0.78
C THR A 51 8.56 -0.52 -2.27
N PHE A 52 9.22 0.25 -3.15
CA PHE A 52 9.08 0.09 -4.60
C PHE A 52 9.47 -1.33 -5.07
N GLN A 53 10.55 -1.90 -4.55
CA GLN A 53 11.02 -3.25 -4.89
C GLN A 53 9.96 -4.33 -4.62
N TYR A 54 9.15 -4.19 -3.56
CA TYR A 54 8.04 -5.11 -3.30
C TYR A 54 7.09 -5.22 -4.51
N PHE A 55 6.73 -4.09 -5.12
CA PHE A 55 5.85 -4.06 -6.27
C PHE A 55 6.56 -4.39 -7.59
N TRP A 56 7.82 -4.01 -7.72
CA TRP A 56 8.57 -4.17 -8.96
C TRP A 56 9.16 -5.58 -9.12
N GLU A 57 9.95 -6.00 -8.16
CA GLU A 57 10.62 -7.30 -8.16
C GLU A 57 9.71 -8.41 -7.61
N GLY A 58 8.91 -8.08 -6.58
CA GLY A 58 7.96 -8.99 -5.96
C GLY A 58 6.66 -9.16 -6.73
N GLY A 59 6.43 -8.41 -7.82
CA GLY A 59 5.25 -8.56 -8.67
C GLY A 59 5.16 -9.95 -9.29
N GLU A 60 3.93 -10.39 -9.60
CA GLU A 60 3.70 -11.67 -10.25
C GLU A 60 4.15 -11.58 -11.73
N PRO A 61 4.99 -12.52 -12.21
CA PRO A 61 5.71 -12.35 -13.47
C PRO A 61 4.84 -12.40 -14.73
N TYR A 62 3.71 -13.10 -14.73
CA TYR A 62 2.83 -13.22 -15.91
C TYR A 62 1.89 -12.03 -16.04
N SER A 63 1.22 -11.66 -14.97
CA SER A 63 0.27 -10.52 -14.94
C SER A 63 0.94 -9.17 -14.76
N GLY A 64 2.09 -9.12 -14.11
CA GLY A 64 2.71 -7.88 -13.64
C GLY A 64 2.03 -7.27 -12.41
N MET A 65 1.00 -7.91 -11.87
CA MET A 65 0.20 -7.47 -10.75
C MET A 65 0.92 -7.65 -9.41
N ALA A 66 0.48 -6.94 -8.38
CA ALA A 66 0.98 -7.14 -7.03
C ALA A 66 0.49 -8.48 -6.45
N ARG A 67 1.41 -9.27 -5.94
CA ARG A 67 1.06 -10.47 -5.19
C ARG A 67 0.27 -10.10 -3.93
N GLU A 68 -0.58 -11.01 -3.48
CA GLU A 68 -1.29 -10.88 -2.21
C GLU A 68 -0.29 -10.78 -1.05
N ARG A 69 0.79 -11.58 -1.10
CA ARG A 69 1.92 -11.51 -0.19
C ARG A 69 3.20 -11.96 -0.89
N TYR A 70 4.31 -11.58 -0.31
CA TYR A 70 5.63 -12.01 -0.77
C TYR A 70 6.37 -12.68 0.38
N HIS A 71 6.72 -13.93 0.19
CA HIS A 71 7.51 -14.70 1.15
C HIS A 71 8.97 -14.71 0.72
N ILE A 72 9.84 -14.18 1.56
CA ILE A 72 11.28 -14.06 1.25
C ILE A 72 11.97 -15.41 1.11
N ASP A 73 11.44 -16.43 1.79
CA ASP A 73 11.90 -17.82 1.70
C ASP A 73 11.24 -18.60 0.56
N ASN A 74 10.35 -17.95 -0.19
CA ASN A 74 9.56 -18.54 -1.27
C ASN A 74 8.67 -19.73 -0.84
N VAL A 75 8.30 -19.80 0.44
CA VAL A 75 7.41 -20.81 0.99
C VAL A 75 6.02 -20.21 1.20
N TYR A 76 5.03 -20.70 0.47
CA TYR A 76 3.65 -20.20 0.50
C TYR A 76 2.72 -21.23 1.15
N PRO A 77 2.26 -21.03 2.39
CA PRO A 77 1.50 -22.04 3.15
C PRO A 77 0.06 -22.21 2.66
N ALA A 78 -0.52 -21.19 2.03
CA ALA A 78 -1.88 -21.22 1.50
C ALA A 78 -1.99 -20.32 0.28
N GLY A 79 -2.39 -20.85 -0.84
CA GLY A 79 -2.24 -20.18 -2.13
C GLY A 79 -0.77 -20.12 -2.54
N GLY A 80 -0.51 -20.00 -3.82
CA GLY A 80 0.86 -19.95 -4.33
C GLY A 80 1.37 -18.53 -4.54
N PRO A 81 2.57 -18.39 -5.09
CA PRO A 81 3.12 -17.12 -5.50
C PRO A 81 2.34 -16.46 -6.65
N GLU A 82 1.42 -17.20 -7.27
CA GLU A 82 0.56 -16.72 -8.35
C GLU A 82 -0.66 -15.94 -7.87
N VAL A 83 -0.94 -15.87 -6.55
CA VAL A 83 -2.08 -15.11 -6.03
C VAL A 83 -1.81 -13.62 -6.10
N VAL A 84 -2.61 -12.91 -6.89
CA VAL A 84 -2.56 -11.45 -7.03
C VAL A 84 -3.84 -10.80 -6.53
N THR A 85 -3.74 -9.55 -6.06
CA THR A 85 -4.86 -8.80 -5.48
C THR A 85 -5.15 -7.53 -6.26
N SER A 86 -6.43 -7.17 -6.39
CA SER A 86 -6.87 -5.98 -7.09
C SER A 86 -6.44 -4.70 -6.36
N GLY A 87 -6.76 -4.54 -5.10
CA GLY A 87 -6.40 -3.33 -4.35
C GLY A 87 -4.88 -3.14 -4.21
N GLY A 88 -4.16 -4.22 -3.87
CA GLY A 88 -2.69 -4.19 -3.81
C GLY A 88 -2.07 -3.79 -5.14
N SER A 89 -2.64 -4.26 -6.26
CA SER A 89 -2.17 -3.88 -7.60
C SER A 89 -2.46 -2.42 -7.94
N GLY A 90 -3.56 -1.85 -7.44
CA GLY A 90 -3.81 -0.41 -7.52
C GLY A 90 -2.69 0.40 -6.87
N PHE A 91 -2.22 0.00 -5.69
CA PHE A 91 -1.03 0.62 -5.07
C PHE A 91 0.24 0.34 -5.88
N GLY A 92 0.38 -0.85 -6.48
CA GLY A 92 1.48 -1.20 -7.38
C GLY A 92 1.59 -0.27 -8.57
N ILE A 93 0.48 0.11 -9.19
CA ILE A 93 0.42 1.10 -10.27
C ILE A 93 1.01 2.44 -9.81
N MET A 94 0.62 2.92 -8.64
CA MET A 94 1.17 4.17 -8.09
C MET A 94 2.66 4.05 -7.76
N ALA A 95 3.10 2.89 -7.29
CA ALA A 95 4.51 2.62 -7.06
C ALA A 95 5.32 2.65 -8.36
N ILE A 96 4.80 2.10 -9.46
CA ILE A 96 5.43 2.17 -10.80
C ILE A 96 5.61 3.62 -11.24
N LEU A 97 4.56 4.45 -11.14
CA LEU A 97 4.64 5.88 -11.50
C LEU A 97 5.68 6.62 -10.65
N SER A 98 5.68 6.39 -9.34
CA SER A 98 6.65 6.98 -8.42
C SER A 98 8.07 6.48 -8.72
N GLY A 99 8.22 5.21 -9.11
CA GLY A 99 9.51 4.63 -9.49
C GLY A 99 10.09 5.26 -10.76
N ILE A 100 9.24 5.57 -11.74
CA ILE A 100 9.63 6.31 -12.96
C ILE A 100 10.07 7.73 -12.59
N ASP A 101 9.26 8.45 -11.81
CA ASP A 101 9.53 9.84 -11.39
C ASP A 101 10.85 9.96 -10.61
N ARG A 102 11.15 8.97 -9.78
CA ARG A 102 12.38 8.90 -8.98
C ARG A 102 13.57 8.28 -9.72
N GLY A 103 13.40 7.84 -10.95
CA GLY A 103 14.44 7.18 -11.74
C GLY A 103 14.86 5.81 -11.20
N TYR A 104 14.00 5.10 -10.47
CA TYR A 104 14.26 3.73 -10.04
C TYR A 104 14.15 2.74 -11.20
N VAL A 105 13.27 3.05 -12.14
CA VAL A 105 13.09 2.36 -13.42
C VAL A 105 12.92 3.40 -14.52
N SER A 106 13.26 3.01 -15.75
CA SER A 106 13.02 3.86 -16.90
C SER A 106 11.52 3.95 -17.22
N ARG A 107 11.14 5.01 -17.93
CA ARG A 107 9.77 5.18 -18.43
C ARG A 107 9.35 4.01 -19.33
N GLN A 108 10.27 3.50 -20.15
CA GLN A 108 9.99 2.39 -21.05
C GLN A 108 9.65 1.11 -20.27
N GLU A 109 10.47 0.75 -19.28
CA GLU A 109 10.21 -0.41 -18.41
C GLU A 109 8.88 -0.28 -17.67
N GLY A 110 8.56 0.93 -17.18
CA GLY A 110 7.28 1.20 -16.54
C GLY A 110 6.09 1.03 -17.47
N LEU A 111 6.18 1.52 -18.71
CA LEU A 111 5.14 1.34 -19.73
C LEU A 111 4.94 -0.14 -20.09
N GLU A 112 6.02 -0.90 -20.26
CA GLU A 112 5.95 -2.34 -20.53
C GLU A 112 5.26 -3.11 -19.38
N ARG A 113 5.53 -2.71 -18.14
CA ARG A 113 4.84 -3.29 -16.98
C ARG A 113 3.36 -2.93 -16.97
N MET A 114 3.01 -1.69 -17.28
CA MET A 114 1.60 -1.25 -17.35
C MET A 114 0.85 -1.96 -18.47
N ASP A 115 1.45 -2.11 -19.65
CA ASP A 115 0.86 -2.84 -20.79
C ASP A 115 0.58 -4.30 -20.41
N LYS A 116 1.52 -4.95 -19.72
CA LYS A 116 1.32 -6.31 -19.19
C LYS A 116 0.11 -6.39 -18.24
N ILE A 117 -0.01 -5.43 -17.31
CA ILE A 117 -1.14 -5.37 -16.37
C ILE A 117 -2.46 -5.19 -17.12
N VAL A 118 -2.53 -4.27 -18.09
CA VAL A 118 -3.74 -4.03 -18.88
C VAL A 118 -4.11 -5.27 -19.70
N THR A 119 -3.14 -5.89 -20.36
CA THR A 119 -3.34 -7.12 -21.14
C THR A 119 -3.87 -8.27 -20.28
N PHE A 120 -3.39 -8.39 -19.04
CA PHE A 120 -3.93 -9.35 -18.07
C PHE A 120 -5.39 -9.03 -17.73
N LEU A 121 -5.69 -7.78 -17.41
CA LEU A 121 -7.02 -7.33 -17.02
C LEU A 121 -8.07 -7.50 -18.11
N GLU A 122 -7.69 -7.41 -19.38
CA GLU A 122 -8.61 -7.64 -20.51
C GLU A 122 -9.17 -9.06 -20.53
N LYS A 123 -8.43 -10.03 -20.00
CA LYS A 123 -8.75 -11.47 -20.02
C LYS A 123 -9.18 -12.00 -18.65
N ALA A 124 -8.93 -11.26 -17.58
CA ALA A 124 -9.20 -11.70 -16.23
C ALA A 124 -10.70 -11.71 -15.91
N ASP A 125 -11.11 -12.63 -15.05
CA ASP A 125 -12.49 -12.76 -14.60
C ASP A 125 -12.98 -11.47 -13.94
N ARG A 126 -14.23 -11.09 -14.23
CA ARG A 126 -14.95 -9.95 -13.66
C ARG A 126 -16.39 -10.35 -13.34
N PHE A 127 -16.98 -9.67 -12.37
CA PHE A 127 -18.36 -9.86 -11.97
C PHE A 127 -19.15 -8.57 -12.20
N HIS A 128 -19.92 -8.52 -13.28
CA HIS A 128 -20.68 -7.33 -13.67
C HIS A 128 -19.82 -6.04 -13.75
N GLY A 129 -18.57 -6.20 -14.19
CA GLY A 129 -17.59 -5.10 -14.28
C GLY A 129 -16.70 -4.93 -13.05
N ALA A 130 -17.08 -5.47 -11.89
CA ALA A 130 -16.24 -5.44 -10.69
C ALA A 130 -15.15 -6.52 -10.75
N TYR A 131 -13.99 -6.17 -10.22
CA TYR A 131 -12.87 -7.10 -10.03
C TYR A 131 -13.06 -7.94 -8.78
N PRO A 132 -12.60 -9.20 -8.76
CA PRO A 132 -12.55 -9.98 -7.53
C PRO A 132 -11.45 -9.46 -6.61
N HIS A 133 -11.48 -9.91 -5.36
CA HIS A 133 -10.42 -9.62 -4.40
C HIS A 133 -9.09 -10.23 -4.86
N TRP A 134 -9.12 -11.51 -5.26
CA TRP A 134 -7.96 -12.25 -5.75
C TRP A 134 -8.17 -12.89 -7.11
N TRP A 135 -7.08 -12.92 -7.88
CA TRP A 135 -6.94 -13.76 -9.09
C TRP A 135 -5.74 -14.70 -8.96
N ASN A 136 -5.78 -15.74 -9.73
CA ASN A 136 -4.57 -16.42 -10.16
C ASN A 136 -3.90 -15.56 -11.24
N GLY A 137 -2.68 -15.08 -11.00
CA GLY A 137 -1.97 -14.14 -11.86
C GLY A 137 -1.56 -14.73 -13.22
N GLU A 138 -1.45 -16.06 -13.32
CA GLU A 138 -1.12 -16.72 -14.59
C GLU A 138 -2.36 -16.88 -15.47
N THR A 139 -3.49 -17.27 -14.87
CA THR A 139 -4.69 -17.66 -15.63
C THR A 139 -5.78 -16.57 -15.68
N GLY A 140 -5.71 -15.58 -14.83
CA GLY A 140 -6.76 -14.56 -14.69
C GLY A 140 -8.04 -15.06 -14.02
N LYS A 141 -8.05 -16.29 -13.50
CA LYS A 141 -9.22 -16.88 -12.84
C LYS A 141 -9.35 -16.36 -11.42
N VAL A 142 -10.61 -16.06 -11.02
CA VAL A 142 -10.92 -15.69 -9.65
C VAL A 142 -10.48 -16.77 -8.67
N LEU A 143 -9.88 -16.34 -7.56
CA LEU A 143 -9.60 -17.17 -6.41
C LEU A 143 -10.49 -16.71 -5.26
N PRO A 144 -11.22 -17.63 -4.60
CA PRO A 144 -12.10 -17.26 -3.49
C PRO A 144 -11.30 -16.65 -2.34
N PHE A 145 -11.70 -15.46 -1.89
CA PHE A 145 -11.19 -14.86 -0.65
C PHE A 145 -11.72 -15.61 0.59
N GLY A 146 -12.95 -16.11 0.48
CA GLY A 146 -13.60 -16.91 1.49
C GLY A 146 -14.71 -17.78 0.91
N SER A 147 -15.32 -18.64 1.73
CA SER A 147 -16.35 -19.59 1.28
C SER A 147 -17.61 -18.94 0.68
N LYS A 148 -17.83 -17.66 0.93
CA LYS A 148 -18.96 -16.87 0.42
C LYS A 148 -18.51 -15.65 -0.38
N ASP A 149 -17.22 -15.53 -0.66
CA ASP A 149 -16.62 -14.38 -1.31
C ASP A 149 -15.69 -14.85 -2.43
N ASN A 150 -16.32 -15.16 -3.56
CA ASN A 150 -15.64 -15.51 -4.81
C ASN A 150 -16.15 -14.65 -5.98
N GLY A 151 -16.84 -13.55 -5.65
CA GLY A 151 -17.42 -12.60 -6.60
C GLY A 151 -16.61 -11.31 -6.74
N GLY A 152 -17.28 -10.26 -7.21
CA GLY A 152 -16.68 -8.92 -7.33
C GLY A 152 -16.55 -8.24 -5.98
N ASP A 153 -15.40 -7.62 -5.74
CA ASP A 153 -15.12 -6.76 -4.60
C ASP A 153 -15.22 -5.29 -5.04
N LEU A 154 -16.27 -4.60 -4.59
CA LEU A 154 -16.53 -3.21 -4.99
C LEU A 154 -15.52 -2.24 -4.38
N VAL A 155 -15.02 -2.53 -3.18
CA VAL A 155 -14.04 -1.67 -2.50
C VAL A 155 -12.69 -1.76 -3.20
N GLU A 156 -12.20 -2.96 -3.42
CA GLU A 156 -10.96 -3.21 -4.14
C GLU A 156 -11.02 -2.66 -5.57
N THR A 157 -12.16 -2.88 -6.27
CA THR A 157 -12.39 -2.34 -7.62
C THR A 157 -12.30 -0.82 -7.63
N ALA A 158 -12.96 -0.14 -6.69
CA ALA A 158 -12.94 1.33 -6.64
C ALA A 158 -11.53 1.88 -6.42
N PHE A 159 -10.75 1.26 -5.53
CA PHE A 159 -9.36 1.63 -5.34
C PHE A 159 -8.51 1.40 -6.58
N PHE A 160 -8.71 0.27 -7.25
CA PHE A 160 -7.96 -0.09 -8.45
C PHE A 160 -8.26 0.86 -9.62
N ASP A 161 -9.54 1.07 -9.94
CA ASP A 161 -9.98 1.93 -11.03
C ASP A 161 -9.55 3.38 -10.84
N ALA A 162 -9.63 3.90 -9.61
CA ALA A 162 -9.16 5.25 -9.31
C ALA A 162 -7.66 5.42 -9.60
N ARG A 163 -6.85 4.37 -9.38
CA ARG A 163 -5.41 4.39 -9.67
C ARG A 163 -5.12 4.25 -11.16
N LEU A 164 -5.84 3.38 -11.87
CA LEU A 164 -5.74 3.25 -13.33
C LEU A 164 -6.10 4.56 -14.03
N ALA A 165 -7.20 5.21 -13.64
CA ALA A 165 -7.61 6.49 -14.22
C ALA A 165 -6.58 7.59 -13.95
N GLY A 166 -6.02 7.65 -12.74
CA GLY A 166 -4.93 8.57 -12.41
C GLY A 166 -3.68 8.32 -13.25
N CYS A 167 -3.31 7.06 -13.43
CA CYS A 167 -2.17 6.67 -14.26
C CYS A 167 -2.36 7.10 -15.72
N ALA A 168 -3.51 6.84 -16.33
CA ALA A 168 -3.81 7.24 -17.69
C ALA A 168 -3.66 8.76 -17.89
N SER A 169 -4.15 9.57 -16.93
CA SER A 169 -4.00 11.02 -16.94
C SER A 169 -2.54 11.48 -16.89
N ILE A 170 -1.70 10.84 -16.08
CA ILE A 170 -0.27 11.18 -15.96
C ILE A 170 0.48 10.75 -17.21
N LEU A 171 0.24 9.55 -17.72
CA LEU A 171 0.89 9.03 -18.92
C LEU A 171 0.52 9.84 -20.16
N CYS A 172 -0.73 10.29 -20.28
CA CYS A 172 -1.14 11.21 -21.35
C CYS A 172 -0.36 12.53 -21.31
N LYS A 173 -0.21 13.14 -20.13
CA LYS A 173 0.59 14.38 -20.00
C LYS A 173 2.05 14.19 -20.38
N TRP A 174 2.61 13.02 -20.14
CA TRP A 174 3.99 12.71 -20.50
C TRP A 174 4.17 12.36 -21.97
N HIS A 175 3.10 12.05 -22.68
CA HIS A 175 3.16 11.70 -24.11
C HIS A 175 3.03 12.93 -25.02
N PHE A 176 2.36 13.98 -24.55
CA PHE A 176 2.03 15.18 -25.35
C PHE A 176 2.64 16.48 -24.80
N GLY A 177 3.49 16.44 -23.79
CA GLY A 177 4.28 17.56 -23.27
C GLY A 177 5.77 17.31 -23.50
#